data_ceebbf90ce250c37f9de0d92d981d176
#
_entry.id   ceebbf90ce250c37f9de0d92d981d176
#
_cell.length_a   1.000
_cell.length_b   1.000
_cell.length_c   1.000
_cell.angle_alpha   90.00
_cell.angle_beta   90.00
_cell.angle_gamma   90.00
#
_symmetry.space_group_name_H-M   'P 1'
#
loop_
_entity.id
_entity.type
_entity.pdbx_description
1 polymer ?
#
loop_
_entity_poly.entity_id
_entity_poly.type
_entity_poly.pdbx_seq_one_letter_code
_entity_poly.pdbx_strand_id
1 'polypeptide(L)'
;MQRSRLASIVRPIMAIALVASALAVPLSAPANAQVTVDGAGSTWSQIAVDQWRADVARQGLTINYQGVGSTAGRVAYYQGQVDFAVSEIPFQTGADSGGVNEVQAAAGRPFAYLPIVAGGTAFMYQLVVGGERVTDLRLSPDTVAKIFTGQITNWNDPQISGENRGRQFPNLTIKPVIRSDGSGTSAQFTAFMAAKTPGVWNAFCQRAGLGGTCQPTSLYPNPPGAGFAAQQFSDGVANYVAAPFNNGAITYVEYGYAKERGFPVASVLNASGFYIQPTAQAVSIALQGATINPDGTQVLSGVYDSPDSRSYPVSSYSYMIVPTTEAGPFSAAEGTALGNYITYFLCAGQQKAEQLGYSPLPQNLVEVGFAAMTRIPGAPAPPALSDCANPTITGDFIDSAAPPPPPEDAAGAGPGIGAGPDGAGAGGPSGAGAGAGGAGAGAAGGSNPLITESAAGTVYDDLLGGGAVAGGSTLASARSVEAAGAGDLPVVLYLLIILVAGGLVFGIPALGMAMDRKRQG
;
A
#
# COMPACT_ATOMS: atom_id res chain seq x y z
N MET A 1 -13.00 92.98 -5.83
CA MET A 1 -13.29 92.46 -4.48
C MET A 1 -14.17 91.17 -4.57
N GLN A 2 -13.71 90.08 -5.24
CA GLN A 2 -14.56 88.88 -5.44
C GLN A 2 -13.74 87.55 -5.43
N ARG A 3 -12.52 87.54 -4.88
CA ARG A 3 -11.63 86.34 -4.82
C ARG A 3 -11.44 85.72 -3.42
N SER A 4 -12.04 86.28 -2.36
CA SER A 4 -11.78 85.84 -0.98
C SER A 4 -12.92 85.04 -0.33
N ARG A 5 -14.03 84.72 -1.02
CA ARG A 5 -15.16 83.99 -0.43
C ARG A 5 -15.27 82.53 -0.85
N LEU A 6 -14.51 82.09 -1.88
CA LEU A 6 -14.53 80.67 -2.30
C LEU A 6 -13.54 79.78 -1.49
N ALA A 7 -12.54 80.37 -0.83
CA ALA A 7 -11.55 79.59 -0.08
C ALA A 7 -12.00 79.10 1.29
N SER A 8 -13.07 79.66 1.85
CA SER A 8 -13.59 79.30 3.21
C SER A 8 -14.63 78.20 3.21
N ILE A 9 -15.21 77.83 2.06
CA ILE A 9 -16.21 76.75 1.99
C ILE A 9 -15.58 75.40 1.62
N VAL A 10 -14.44 75.37 0.96
CA VAL A 10 -13.75 74.13 0.55
C VAL A 10 -13.04 73.41 1.72
N ARG A 11 -12.58 74.15 2.76
CA ARG A 11 -11.87 73.60 3.90
C ARG A 11 -12.72 72.66 4.80
N PRO A 12 -13.98 72.95 5.16
CA PRO A 12 -14.77 72.04 5.98
C PRO A 12 -15.24 70.76 5.21
N ILE A 13 -15.43 70.85 3.88
CA ILE A 13 -15.83 69.69 3.07
C ILE A 13 -14.68 68.68 2.92
N MET A 14 -13.45 69.16 2.80
CA MET A 14 -12.27 68.29 2.71
C MET A 14 -11.91 67.62 4.06
N ALA A 15 -12.22 68.23 5.19
CA ALA A 15 -12.04 67.65 6.53
C ALA A 15 -13.09 66.57 6.82
N ILE A 16 -14.33 66.72 6.35
CA ILE A 16 -15.39 65.69 6.50
C ILE A 16 -15.14 64.49 5.59
N ALA A 17 -14.61 64.70 4.38
CA ALA A 17 -14.23 63.59 3.47
C ALA A 17 -13.05 62.78 3.99
N LEU A 18 -12.05 63.38 4.69
CA LEU A 18 -10.94 62.69 5.29
C LEU A 18 -11.33 61.87 6.56
N VAL A 19 -12.30 62.37 7.33
CA VAL A 19 -12.80 61.63 8.52
C VAL A 19 -13.72 60.48 8.11
N ALA A 20 -14.48 60.60 7.03
CA ALA A 20 -15.33 59.51 6.48
C ALA A 20 -14.47 58.41 5.84
N SER A 21 -13.27 58.70 5.28
CA SER A 21 -12.36 57.71 4.72
C SER A 21 -11.57 56.94 5.81
N ALA A 22 -11.46 57.47 7.01
CA ALA A 22 -10.76 56.81 8.15
C ALA A 22 -11.65 55.81 8.89
N LEU A 23 -12.98 55.79 8.67
CA LEU A 23 -13.93 54.89 9.30
C LEU A 23 -14.28 53.64 8.44
N ALA A 24 -13.81 53.57 7.19
CA ALA A 24 -13.91 52.40 6.35
C ALA A 24 -12.67 51.50 6.56
N VAL A 25 -12.38 51.12 7.79
CA VAL A 25 -11.55 49.91 8.07
C VAL A 25 -12.40 48.73 7.61
N PRO A 26 -12.03 47.99 6.55
CA PRO A 26 -12.73 46.77 6.27
C PRO A 26 -12.60 45.91 7.53
N LEU A 27 -13.71 45.58 8.18
CA LEU A 27 -13.77 44.46 9.10
C LEU A 27 -13.39 43.24 8.24
N SER A 28 -12.09 42.95 8.16
CA SER A 28 -11.60 41.68 7.67
C SER A 28 -12.28 40.68 8.59
N ALA A 29 -13.28 39.95 8.07
CA ALA A 29 -13.79 38.78 8.75
C ALA A 29 -12.53 37.96 9.15
N PRO A 30 -12.45 37.43 10.36
CA PRO A 30 -11.33 36.58 10.72
C PRO A 30 -11.24 35.54 9.61
N ALA A 31 -10.13 35.50 8.88
CA ALA A 31 -9.83 34.39 8.02
C ALA A 31 -9.86 33.18 8.94
N ASN A 32 -10.93 32.39 8.88
CA ASN A 32 -10.96 31.10 9.54
C ASN A 32 -9.69 30.40 9.07
N ALA A 33 -8.72 30.22 9.96
CA ALA A 33 -7.54 29.44 9.65
C ALA A 33 -8.05 28.07 9.18
N GLN A 34 -7.82 27.74 7.92
CA GLN A 34 -8.27 26.47 7.36
C GLN A 34 -7.54 25.38 8.13
N VAL A 35 -8.31 24.53 8.81
CA VAL A 35 -7.76 23.42 9.58
C VAL A 35 -7.09 22.46 8.59
N THR A 36 -5.82 22.18 8.82
CA THR A 36 -5.02 21.23 8.04
C THR A 36 -4.79 19.99 8.88
N VAL A 37 -4.94 18.82 8.29
CA VAL A 37 -4.65 17.54 8.93
C VAL A 37 -3.43 16.93 8.24
N ASP A 38 -2.39 16.65 9.00
CA ASP A 38 -1.12 16.14 8.51
C ASP A 38 -1.00 14.63 8.74
N GLY A 39 -0.62 13.90 7.70
CA GLY A 39 -0.42 12.45 7.75
C GLY A 39 0.84 11.99 7.04
N ALA A 40 1.35 10.82 7.44
CA ALA A 40 2.49 10.20 6.78
C ALA A 40 2.40 8.67 6.83
N GLY A 41 3.13 8.00 5.95
CA GLY A 41 3.27 6.55 6.05
C GLY A 41 3.32 5.82 4.72
N SER A 42 2.50 4.81 4.62
CA SER A 42 2.50 3.83 3.53
C SER A 42 2.46 4.45 2.14
N THR A 43 3.37 3.99 1.28
CA THR A 43 3.29 4.24 -0.16
C THR A 43 2.42 3.22 -0.88
N TRP A 44 2.09 2.08 -0.24
CA TRP A 44 1.20 1.09 -0.82
C TRP A 44 -0.20 1.67 -1.05
N SER A 45 -0.75 2.42 -0.10
CA SER A 45 -2.07 3.06 -0.18
C SER A 45 -2.04 4.49 -0.76
N GLN A 46 -0.86 5.02 -1.11
CA GLN A 46 -0.69 6.43 -1.46
C GLN A 46 -1.54 6.87 -2.64
N ILE A 47 -1.68 6.06 -3.70
CA ILE A 47 -2.49 6.41 -4.88
C ILE A 47 -3.93 6.70 -4.47
N ALA A 48 -4.51 5.88 -3.58
CA ALA A 48 -5.87 6.10 -3.07
C ALA A 48 -5.95 7.35 -2.19
N VAL A 49 -5.00 7.52 -1.26
CA VAL A 49 -4.93 8.70 -0.38
C VAL A 49 -4.78 9.98 -1.19
N ASP A 50 -3.94 10.00 -2.22
CA ASP A 50 -3.72 11.16 -3.09
C ASP A 50 -4.98 11.54 -3.87
N GLN A 51 -5.72 10.55 -4.38
CA GLN A 51 -7.00 10.79 -5.02
C GLN A 51 -8.03 11.39 -4.04
N TRP A 52 -8.16 10.78 -2.84
CA TRP A 52 -9.16 11.22 -1.87
C TRP A 52 -8.87 12.61 -1.30
N ARG A 53 -7.60 12.93 -0.99
CA ARG A 53 -7.23 14.28 -0.55
C ARG A 53 -7.51 15.33 -1.62
N ALA A 54 -7.29 15.02 -2.90
CA ALA A 54 -7.64 15.90 -4.01
C ALA A 54 -9.15 16.09 -4.15
N ASP A 55 -9.93 15.06 -3.83
CA ASP A 55 -11.39 15.13 -3.87
C ASP A 55 -11.94 16.01 -2.75
N VAL A 56 -11.49 15.81 -1.50
CA VAL A 56 -11.99 16.58 -0.36
C VAL A 56 -11.46 18.01 -0.34
N ALA A 57 -10.32 18.28 -0.99
CA ALA A 57 -9.81 19.66 -1.16
C ALA A 57 -10.82 20.54 -1.89
N ARG A 58 -11.57 20.00 -2.85
CA ARG A 58 -12.67 20.71 -3.54
C ARG A 58 -13.84 21.05 -2.63
N GLN A 59 -13.92 20.40 -1.47
CA GLN A 59 -14.92 20.64 -0.43
C GLN A 59 -14.39 21.53 0.70
N GLY A 60 -13.16 22.08 0.55
CA GLY A 60 -12.54 22.95 1.53
C GLY A 60 -11.78 22.23 2.64
N LEU A 61 -11.53 20.91 2.52
CA LEU A 61 -10.79 20.13 3.49
C LEU A 61 -9.33 20.01 3.05
N THR A 62 -8.38 20.37 3.92
CA THR A 62 -6.94 20.26 3.61
C THR A 62 -6.33 19.07 4.35
N ILE A 63 -5.94 18.08 3.58
CA ILE A 63 -5.22 16.89 4.06
C ILE A 63 -3.84 16.86 3.40
N ASN A 64 -2.79 16.96 4.19
CA ASN A 64 -1.44 16.72 3.75
C ASN A 64 -1.08 15.26 3.99
N TYR A 65 -0.39 14.64 3.03
CA TYR A 65 0.09 13.28 3.20
C TYR A 65 1.47 13.10 2.57
N GLN A 66 2.35 12.44 3.32
CA GLN A 66 3.70 12.13 2.88
C GLN A 66 3.91 10.61 2.82
N GLY A 67 4.11 10.07 1.62
CA GLY A 67 4.44 8.66 1.41
C GLY A 67 5.91 8.40 1.73
N VAL A 68 6.21 8.10 2.98
CA VAL A 68 7.58 7.89 3.50
C VAL A 68 7.85 6.42 3.89
N GLY A 69 6.90 5.51 3.60
CA GLY A 69 6.91 4.12 4.03
C GLY A 69 6.26 3.92 5.39
N SER A 70 5.71 2.73 5.60
CA SER A 70 4.86 2.41 6.77
C SER A 70 5.61 2.56 8.09
N THR A 71 6.88 2.11 8.16
CA THR A 71 7.69 2.23 9.38
C THR A 71 7.94 3.69 9.75
N ALA A 72 8.34 4.53 8.79
CA ALA A 72 8.58 5.96 9.04
C ALA A 72 7.27 6.69 9.43
N GLY A 73 6.13 6.31 8.84
CA GLY A 73 4.82 6.84 9.23
C GLY A 73 4.46 6.52 10.68
N ARG A 74 4.64 5.26 11.12
CA ARG A 74 4.41 4.88 12.52
C ARG A 74 5.32 5.65 13.48
N VAL A 75 6.59 5.81 13.12
CA VAL A 75 7.56 6.63 13.88
C VAL A 75 7.08 8.08 13.99
N ALA A 76 6.71 8.71 12.88
CA ALA A 76 6.21 10.09 12.86
C ALA A 76 4.97 10.26 13.75
N TYR A 77 4.08 9.27 13.77
CA TYR A 77 2.89 9.29 14.64
C TYR A 77 3.27 9.29 16.12
N TYR A 78 4.03 8.30 16.60
CA TYR A 78 4.33 8.23 18.04
C TYR A 78 5.25 9.36 18.52
N GLN A 79 6.00 9.99 17.61
CA GLN A 79 6.78 11.20 17.89
C GLN A 79 5.94 12.50 17.87
N GLY A 80 4.64 12.42 17.53
CA GLY A 80 3.77 13.58 17.47
C GLY A 80 4.03 14.53 16.31
N GLN A 81 4.65 14.05 15.23
CA GLN A 81 5.01 14.86 14.05
C GLN A 81 3.85 14.96 13.05
N VAL A 82 2.88 14.06 13.10
CA VAL A 82 1.71 14.01 12.22
C VAL A 82 0.45 13.69 13.01
N ASP A 83 -0.71 14.04 12.48
CA ASP A 83 -2.01 13.78 13.12
C ASP A 83 -2.44 12.33 12.96
N PHE A 84 -2.14 11.72 11.81
CA PHE A 84 -2.40 10.31 11.56
C PHE A 84 -1.24 9.65 10.83
N ALA A 85 -1.14 8.33 10.92
CA ALA A 85 -0.23 7.56 10.09
C ALA A 85 -0.98 6.51 9.27
N VAL A 86 -0.35 6.01 8.21
CA VAL A 86 -0.88 4.90 7.40
C VAL A 86 0.14 3.77 7.33
N SER A 87 -0.31 2.52 7.54
CA SER A 87 0.55 1.34 7.55
C SER A 87 -0.25 0.08 7.23
N GLU A 88 0.36 -0.94 6.63
CA GLU A 88 -0.24 -2.26 6.40
C GLU A 88 -0.04 -3.21 7.58
N ILE A 89 0.74 -2.80 8.57
CA ILE A 89 0.98 -3.55 9.80
C ILE A 89 0.79 -2.64 11.02
N PRO A 90 0.34 -3.19 12.17
CA PRO A 90 0.23 -2.43 13.41
C PRO A 90 1.59 -1.99 13.94
N PHE A 91 1.60 -1.24 15.03
CA PHE A 91 2.82 -0.95 15.80
C PHE A 91 3.56 -2.22 16.17
N GLN A 92 4.87 -2.21 16.01
CA GLN A 92 5.76 -3.33 16.23
C GLN A 92 6.45 -3.25 17.60
N THR A 93 6.84 -4.41 18.14
CA THR A 93 7.44 -4.49 19.48
C THR A 93 8.86 -5.07 19.47
N GLY A 94 9.48 -5.27 18.29
CA GLY A 94 10.71 -6.02 18.15
C GLY A 94 11.71 -5.48 17.13
N ALA A 95 12.45 -6.39 16.50
CA ALA A 95 13.54 -6.09 15.57
C ALA A 95 13.09 -5.27 14.34
N ASP A 96 11.84 -5.42 13.91
CA ASP A 96 11.29 -4.72 12.73
C ASP A 96 11.14 -3.21 12.94
N SER A 97 11.14 -2.77 14.21
CA SER A 97 11.14 -1.36 14.62
C SER A 97 12.50 -0.88 15.11
N GLY A 98 13.59 -1.56 14.74
CA GLY A 98 14.93 -1.24 15.23
C GLY A 98 15.11 -1.51 16.73
N GLY A 99 14.31 -2.41 17.32
CA GLY A 99 14.33 -2.74 18.74
C GLY A 99 13.49 -1.81 19.61
N VAL A 100 12.79 -0.83 19.03
CA VAL A 100 11.85 0.04 19.75
C VAL A 100 10.52 -0.69 19.94
N ASN A 101 9.96 -0.65 21.15
CA ASN A 101 8.56 -1.02 21.35
C ASN A 101 7.68 0.17 20.95
N GLU A 102 7.15 0.15 19.72
CA GLU A 102 6.35 1.27 19.17
C GLU A 102 5.05 1.49 19.95
N VAL A 103 4.45 0.42 20.54
CA VAL A 103 3.25 0.54 21.40
C VAL A 103 3.56 1.34 22.67
N GLN A 104 4.71 1.05 23.30
CA GLN A 104 5.15 1.83 24.48
C GLN A 104 5.54 3.26 24.09
N ALA A 105 6.18 3.44 22.95
CA ALA A 105 6.53 4.78 22.45
C ALA A 105 5.28 5.63 22.16
N ALA A 106 4.18 4.99 21.73
CA ALA A 106 2.90 5.64 21.49
C ALA A 106 2.05 5.83 22.77
N ALA A 107 2.50 5.41 23.97
CA ALA A 107 1.69 5.45 25.20
C ALA A 107 1.21 6.86 25.57
N GLY A 108 1.98 7.91 25.23
CA GLY A 108 1.59 9.32 25.43
C GLY A 108 0.60 9.84 24.39
N ARG A 109 0.27 9.05 23.39
CA ARG A 109 -0.61 9.38 22.28
C ARG A 109 -1.51 8.19 21.92
N PRO A 110 -2.54 7.91 22.75
CA PRO A 110 -3.46 6.80 22.55
C PRO A 110 -4.07 6.81 21.14
N PHE A 111 -4.26 5.64 20.57
CA PHE A 111 -4.63 5.49 19.17
C PHE A 111 -5.70 4.42 18.93
N ALA A 112 -6.24 4.41 17.72
CA ALA A 112 -7.03 3.32 17.16
C ALA A 112 -6.54 3.00 15.74
N TYR A 113 -6.71 1.75 15.33
CA TYR A 113 -6.56 1.35 13.93
C TYR A 113 -7.90 1.45 13.22
N LEU A 114 -7.85 1.94 11.97
CA LEU A 114 -9.02 2.14 11.13
C LEU A 114 -8.68 1.67 9.71
N PRO A 115 -9.43 0.69 9.13
CA PRO A 115 -9.22 0.27 7.74
C PRO A 115 -9.45 1.43 6.77
N ILE A 116 -8.60 1.59 5.74
CA ILE A 116 -8.75 2.67 4.77
C ILE A 116 -8.99 2.19 3.34
N VAL A 117 -8.22 1.22 2.88
CA VAL A 117 -8.35 0.66 1.53
C VAL A 117 -7.85 -0.78 1.50
N ALA A 118 -8.51 -1.62 0.74
CA ALA A 118 -8.10 -2.99 0.44
C ALA A 118 -7.37 -3.06 -0.90
N GLY A 119 -6.48 -4.04 -1.07
CA GLY A 119 -5.77 -4.23 -2.33
C GLY A 119 -4.94 -5.51 -2.34
N GLY A 120 -4.39 -5.82 -3.50
CA GLY A 120 -3.51 -6.95 -3.71
C GLY A 120 -2.06 -6.50 -3.87
N THR A 121 -1.15 -7.12 -3.12
CA THR A 121 0.27 -7.02 -3.42
C THR A 121 0.56 -7.84 -4.69
N ALA A 122 0.82 -7.14 -5.78
CA ALA A 122 1.00 -7.70 -7.11
C ALA A 122 2.48 -7.94 -7.43
N PHE A 123 2.76 -8.90 -8.30
CA PHE A 123 4.11 -9.15 -8.83
C PHE A 123 4.22 -8.52 -10.22
N MET A 124 4.58 -7.22 -10.24
CA MET A 124 4.80 -6.46 -11.47
C MET A 124 6.12 -6.89 -12.12
N TYR A 125 6.10 -7.17 -13.41
CA TYR A 125 7.30 -7.65 -14.11
C TYR A 125 7.48 -7.00 -15.48
N GLN A 126 8.72 -7.04 -15.96
CA GLN A 126 9.08 -6.74 -17.34
C GLN A 126 9.77 -7.95 -17.97
N LEU A 127 9.09 -8.62 -18.88
CA LEU A 127 9.61 -9.76 -19.63
C LEU A 127 9.25 -9.61 -21.10
N VAL A 128 10.25 -9.39 -21.93
CA VAL A 128 10.13 -9.24 -23.37
C VAL A 128 10.83 -10.41 -24.03
N VAL A 129 10.11 -11.13 -24.89
CA VAL A 129 10.59 -12.32 -25.60
C VAL A 129 10.31 -12.13 -27.10
N GLY A 130 11.34 -12.18 -27.91
CA GLY A 130 11.18 -11.98 -29.35
C GLY A 130 10.65 -10.59 -29.76
N GLY A 131 10.84 -9.58 -28.92
CA GLY A 131 10.31 -8.22 -29.11
C GLY A 131 8.91 -7.99 -28.55
N GLU A 132 8.22 -9.02 -28.10
CA GLU A 132 6.87 -8.96 -27.55
C GLU A 132 6.89 -9.05 -26.02
N ARG A 133 6.05 -8.22 -25.35
CA ARG A 133 5.90 -8.27 -23.89
C ARG A 133 5.03 -9.46 -23.49
N VAL A 134 5.53 -10.29 -22.57
CA VAL A 134 4.73 -11.34 -21.93
C VAL A 134 3.74 -10.67 -20.98
N THR A 135 2.45 -11.01 -21.07
CA THR A 135 1.38 -10.38 -20.27
C THR A 135 0.56 -11.38 -19.46
N ASP A 136 0.84 -12.68 -19.61
CA ASP A 136 0.05 -13.80 -19.09
C ASP A 136 0.86 -14.73 -18.16
N LEU A 137 1.89 -14.19 -17.49
CA LEU A 137 2.77 -14.94 -16.60
C LEU A 137 2.00 -15.51 -15.40
N ARG A 138 2.26 -16.78 -15.09
CA ARG A 138 1.70 -17.54 -13.97
C ARG A 138 2.82 -17.93 -13.02
N LEU A 139 2.64 -17.70 -11.72
CA LEU A 139 3.60 -18.06 -10.68
C LEU A 139 2.87 -18.65 -9.47
N SER A 140 3.35 -19.79 -8.99
CA SER A 140 2.91 -20.32 -7.69
C SER A 140 3.53 -19.55 -6.53
N PRO A 141 2.98 -19.63 -5.31
CA PRO A 141 3.62 -19.09 -4.10
C PRO A 141 5.07 -19.57 -3.92
N ASP A 142 5.34 -20.84 -4.24
CA ASP A 142 6.68 -21.43 -4.14
C ASP A 142 7.66 -20.81 -5.15
N THR A 143 7.23 -20.64 -6.39
CA THR A 143 8.05 -20.00 -7.44
C THR A 143 8.33 -18.53 -7.09
N VAL A 144 7.31 -17.79 -6.66
CA VAL A 144 7.48 -16.41 -6.19
C VAL A 144 8.50 -16.36 -5.04
N ALA A 145 8.34 -17.19 -4.02
CA ALA A 145 9.26 -17.22 -2.89
C ALA A 145 10.70 -17.57 -3.33
N LYS A 146 10.88 -18.53 -4.23
CA LYS A 146 12.19 -18.91 -4.74
C LYS A 146 12.85 -17.81 -5.56
N ILE A 147 12.09 -17.04 -6.33
CA ILE A 147 12.59 -15.87 -7.05
C ILE A 147 13.10 -14.82 -6.06
N PHE A 148 12.26 -14.42 -5.10
CA PHE A 148 12.61 -13.37 -4.13
C PHE A 148 13.56 -13.81 -3.02
N THR A 149 13.92 -15.09 -2.96
CA THR A 149 14.98 -15.60 -2.09
C THR A 149 16.25 -16.00 -2.87
N GLY A 150 16.29 -15.74 -4.20
CA GLY A 150 17.45 -16.01 -5.06
C GLY A 150 17.72 -17.48 -5.33
N GLN A 151 16.73 -18.36 -5.20
CA GLN A 151 16.84 -19.78 -5.55
C GLN A 151 16.53 -20.03 -7.02
N ILE A 152 15.55 -19.30 -7.59
CA ILE A 152 15.29 -19.24 -9.02
C ILE A 152 15.82 -17.90 -9.52
N THR A 153 16.82 -17.95 -10.40
CA THR A 153 17.56 -16.76 -10.86
C THR A 153 17.48 -16.54 -12.37
N ASN A 154 16.77 -17.39 -13.09
CA ASN A 154 16.65 -17.29 -14.56
C ASN A 154 15.22 -17.59 -15.00
N TRP A 155 14.75 -16.83 -16.01
CA TRP A 155 13.40 -17.00 -16.54
C TRP A 155 13.19 -18.34 -17.26
N ASN A 156 14.24 -18.99 -17.77
CA ASN A 156 14.13 -20.32 -18.37
C ASN A 156 14.11 -21.47 -17.37
N ASP A 157 13.91 -21.19 -16.07
CA ASP A 157 13.79 -22.24 -15.06
C ASP A 157 12.64 -23.20 -15.40
N PRO A 158 12.86 -24.52 -15.30
CA PRO A 158 11.82 -25.53 -15.61
C PRO A 158 10.56 -25.38 -14.79
N GLN A 159 10.63 -24.89 -13.55
CA GLN A 159 9.47 -24.66 -12.69
C GLN A 159 8.60 -23.54 -13.28
N ILE A 160 9.20 -22.41 -13.70
CA ILE A 160 8.48 -21.32 -14.36
C ILE A 160 7.84 -21.82 -15.66
N SER A 161 8.59 -22.57 -16.47
CA SER A 161 8.08 -23.15 -17.73
C SER A 161 6.88 -24.07 -17.48
N GLY A 162 6.94 -24.94 -16.48
CA GLY A 162 5.88 -25.87 -16.10
C GLY A 162 4.58 -25.15 -15.70
N GLU A 163 4.67 -24.08 -14.91
CA GLU A 163 3.53 -23.26 -14.50
C GLU A 163 2.90 -22.43 -15.64
N ASN A 164 3.68 -22.23 -16.72
CA ASN A 164 3.27 -21.48 -17.90
C ASN A 164 3.00 -22.38 -19.11
N ARG A 165 2.35 -23.54 -18.90
CA ARG A 165 1.92 -24.50 -19.95
C ARG A 165 3.07 -24.99 -20.82
N GLY A 166 4.26 -25.18 -20.23
CA GLY A 166 5.44 -25.64 -20.96
C GLY A 166 6.10 -24.56 -21.85
N ARG A 167 5.64 -23.29 -21.77
CA ARG A 167 6.25 -22.17 -22.51
C ARG A 167 7.74 -22.07 -22.18
N GLN A 168 8.57 -22.06 -23.22
CA GLN A 168 10.01 -21.85 -23.05
C GLN A 168 10.30 -20.35 -22.98
N PHE A 169 10.87 -19.91 -21.88
CA PHE A 169 11.36 -18.56 -21.72
C PHE A 169 12.86 -18.48 -22.10
N PRO A 170 13.37 -17.29 -22.44
CA PRO A 170 14.77 -17.12 -22.81
C PRO A 170 15.69 -17.33 -21.59
N ASN A 171 16.94 -17.69 -21.85
CA ASN A 171 18.01 -17.63 -20.84
C ASN A 171 18.27 -16.15 -20.47
N LEU A 172 17.47 -15.63 -19.58
CA LEU A 172 17.48 -14.25 -19.12
C LEU A 172 17.49 -14.24 -17.59
N THR A 173 18.48 -13.55 -17.01
CA THR A 173 18.57 -13.41 -15.55
C THR A 173 17.36 -12.68 -14.99
N ILE A 174 16.75 -13.24 -13.96
CA ILE A 174 15.72 -12.57 -13.17
C ILE A 174 16.39 -11.49 -12.32
N LYS A 175 15.80 -10.30 -12.30
CA LYS A 175 16.23 -9.17 -11.46
C LYS A 175 15.15 -8.88 -10.42
N PRO A 176 15.15 -9.54 -9.25
CA PRO A 176 14.21 -9.23 -8.19
C PRO A 176 14.48 -7.82 -7.67
N VAL A 177 13.42 -7.00 -7.59
CA VAL A 177 13.48 -5.64 -7.07
C VAL A 177 12.76 -5.60 -5.74
N ILE A 178 13.48 -5.25 -4.68
CA ILE A 178 13.00 -5.25 -3.30
C ILE A 178 12.93 -3.84 -2.74
N ARG A 179 12.17 -3.65 -1.69
CA ARG A 179 12.09 -2.38 -0.94
C ARG A 179 13.32 -2.20 -0.05
N SER A 180 13.93 -1.01 -0.10
CA SER A 180 15.05 -0.62 0.76
C SER A 180 14.64 0.20 1.97
N ASP A 181 13.38 0.62 2.05
CA ASP A 181 12.75 1.32 3.18
C ASP A 181 11.95 0.34 4.05
N GLY A 182 11.55 0.78 5.24
CA GLY A 182 10.64 0.06 6.12
C GLY A 182 9.22 0.05 5.54
N SER A 183 8.85 -1.03 4.87
CA SER A 183 7.69 -1.16 4.00
C SER A 183 6.65 -2.13 4.52
N GLY A 184 5.41 -1.68 4.67
CA GLY A 184 4.29 -2.55 4.96
C GLY A 184 4.03 -3.58 3.84
N THR A 185 4.31 -3.23 2.56
CA THR A 185 4.26 -4.19 1.45
C THR A 185 5.24 -5.34 1.66
N SER A 186 6.48 -5.03 2.10
CA SER A 186 7.46 -6.06 2.45
C SER A 186 6.97 -6.93 3.61
N ALA A 187 6.37 -6.32 4.64
CA ALA A 187 5.84 -7.05 5.78
C ALA A 187 4.72 -8.02 5.36
N GLN A 188 3.76 -7.57 4.54
CA GLN A 188 2.68 -8.42 4.03
C GLN A 188 3.20 -9.54 3.11
N PHE A 189 4.16 -9.23 2.25
CA PHE A 189 4.77 -10.24 1.37
C PHE A 189 5.58 -11.27 2.16
N THR A 190 6.38 -10.85 3.13
CA THR A 190 7.14 -11.79 3.98
C THR A 190 6.25 -12.61 4.90
N ALA A 191 5.10 -12.05 5.37
CA ALA A 191 4.08 -12.80 6.09
C ALA A 191 3.46 -13.90 5.22
N PHE A 192 3.15 -13.57 3.96
CA PHE A 192 2.68 -14.56 2.99
C PHE A 192 3.70 -15.68 2.75
N MET A 193 5.00 -15.34 2.54
CA MET A 193 6.06 -16.34 2.37
C MET A 193 6.25 -17.20 3.62
N ALA A 194 6.22 -16.60 4.81
CA ALA A 194 6.33 -17.32 6.07
C ALA A 194 5.18 -18.32 6.28
N ALA A 195 3.97 -17.95 5.86
CA ALA A 195 2.79 -18.81 5.96
C ALA A 195 2.74 -19.89 4.88
N LYS A 196 3.00 -19.55 3.61
CA LYS A 196 2.80 -20.47 2.48
C LYS A 196 4.04 -21.25 2.07
N THR A 197 5.23 -20.74 2.33
CA THR A 197 6.51 -21.34 1.93
C THR A 197 7.56 -21.24 3.06
N PRO A 198 7.23 -21.69 4.28
CA PRO A 198 8.10 -21.49 5.46
C PRO A 198 9.49 -22.10 5.28
N GLY A 199 9.62 -23.23 4.57
CA GLY A 199 10.91 -23.84 4.28
C GLY A 199 11.83 -22.95 3.44
N VAL A 200 11.28 -22.33 2.39
CA VAL A 200 12.03 -21.40 1.51
C VAL A 200 12.39 -20.12 2.26
N TRP A 201 11.43 -19.55 3.01
CA TRP A 201 11.61 -18.32 3.76
C TRP A 201 12.65 -18.47 4.86
N ASN A 202 12.55 -19.49 5.72
CA ASN A 202 13.49 -19.73 6.81
C ASN A 202 14.91 -20.04 6.31
N ALA A 203 15.05 -20.80 5.22
CA ALA A 203 16.37 -21.03 4.61
C ALA A 203 17.02 -19.74 4.09
N PHE A 204 16.21 -18.82 3.53
CA PHE A 204 16.70 -17.51 3.12
C PHE A 204 17.13 -16.67 4.32
N CYS A 205 16.36 -16.63 5.39
CA CYS A 205 16.69 -15.92 6.61
C CYS A 205 18.00 -16.41 7.25
N GLN A 206 18.23 -17.72 7.25
CA GLN A 206 19.51 -18.28 7.71
C GLN A 206 20.68 -17.74 6.89
N ARG A 207 20.55 -17.73 5.55
CA ARG A 207 21.59 -17.17 4.66
C ARG A 207 21.78 -15.66 4.86
N ALA A 208 20.73 -14.95 5.25
CA ALA A 208 20.78 -13.51 5.56
C ALA A 208 21.31 -13.21 6.98
N GLY A 209 21.64 -14.24 7.78
CA GLY A 209 22.16 -14.07 9.14
C GLY A 209 21.10 -13.70 10.19
N LEU A 210 19.81 -13.92 9.88
CA LEU A 210 18.67 -13.56 10.76
C LEU A 210 18.20 -14.71 11.67
N GLY A 211 18.92 -15.84 11.68
CA GLY A 211 18.54 -17.03 12.45
C GLY A 211 17.69 -18.02 11.68
N GLY A 212 17.29 -19.11 12.35
CA GLY A 212 16.63 -20.26 11.69
C GLY A 212 15.13 -20.14 11.49
N THR A 213 14.46 -19.24 12.21
CA THR A 213 13.03 -18.95 12.07
C THR A 213 12.87 -17.45 11.96
N CYS A 214 12.38 -17.02 10.82
CA CYS A 214 12.24 -15.61 10.50
C CYS A 214 10.80 -15.19 10.68
N GLN A 215 10.58 -14.14 11.46
CA GLN A 215 9.29 -13.47 11.51
C GLN A 215 9.06 -12.64 10.22
N PRO A 216 7.82 -12.34 9.87
CA PRO A 216 7.52 -11.34 8.87
C PRO A 216 8.23 -10.02 9.18
N THR A 217 8.72 -9.31 8.16
CA THR A 217 9.50 -8.09 8.35
C THR A 217 9.17 -7.00 7.33
N SER A 218 9.14 -5.75 7.78
CA SER A 218 9.04 -4.58 6.90
C SER A 218 10.39 -4.22 6.24
N LEU A 219 11.50 -4.74 6.78
CA LEU A 219 12.87 -4.57 6.28
C LEU A 219 13.30 -5.80 5.49
N TYR A 220 13.05 -5.82 4.19
CA TYR A 220 13.34 -6.98 3.36
C TYR A 220 14.84 -7.33 3.39
N PRO A 221 15.23 -8.58 3.74
CA PRO A 221 16.65 -8.95 3.84
C PRO A 221 17.33 -8.89 2.47
N ASN A 222 18.50 -8.25 2.42
CA ASN A 222 19.31 -8.16 1.20
C ASN A 222 20.76 -8.59 1.49
N PRO A 223 21.03 -9.91 1.65
CA PRO A 223 22.39 -10.38 1.95
C PRO A 223 23.32 -10.12 0.76
N PRO A 224 24.63 -9.89 1.02
CA PRO A 224 25.62 -9.71 -0.04
C PRO A 224 25.58 -10.86 -1.07
N GLY A 225 25.55 -10.50 -2.35
CA GLY A 225 25.50 -11.47 -3.45
C GLY A 225 24.12 -12.03 -3.78
N ALA A 226 23.04 -11.56 -3.14
CA ALA A 226 21.67 -11.98 -3.46
C ALA A 226 21.22 -11.58 -4.88
N GLY A 227 21.88 -10.59 -5.50
CA GLY A 227 21.53 -10.12 -6.85
C GLY A 227 20.26 -9.27 -6.91
N PHE A 228 19.76 -8.80 -5.76
CA PHE A 228 18.55 -7.98 -5.70
C PHE A 228 18.85 -6.51 -5.97
N ALA A 229 17.98 -5.87 -6.74
CA ALA A 229 17.95 -4.41 -6.84
C ALA A 229 17.09 -3.85 -5.69
N ALA A 230 17.64 -2.92 -4.91
CA ALA A 230 16.91 -2.31 -3.80
C ALA A 230 16.49 -0.89 -4.17
N GLN A 231 15.21 -0.57 -4.03
CA GLN A 231 14.63 0.73 -4.37
C GLN A 231 13.71 1.22 -3.22
N GLN A 232 13.71 2.52 -2.99
CA GLN A 232 12.82 3.13 -2.02
C GLN A 232 11.40 3.25 -2.56
N PHE A 233 10.42 3.00 -1.72
CA PHE A 233 9.01 3.23 -1.94
C PHE A 233 8.39 2.42 -3.12
N SER A 234 7.09 2.45 -3.22
CA SER A 234 6.36 1.75 -4.27
C SER A 234 6.67 2.31 -5.66
N ASP A 235 6.80 3.63 -5.78
CA ASP A 235 7.24 4.27 -7.04
C ASP A 235 8.62 3.84 -7.47
N GLY A 236 9.58 3.76 -6.55
CA GLY A 236 10.95 3.38 -6.86
C GLY A 236 11.05 1.98 -7.44
N VAL A 237 10.40 0.98 -6.82
CA VAL A 237 10.41 -0.40 -7.32
C VAL A 237 9.65 -0.52 -8.64
N ALA A 238 8.50 0.15 -8.79
CA ALA A 238 7.72 0.11 -10.03
C ALA A 238 8.44 0.82 -11.18
N ASN A 239 9.06 1.98 -10.94
CA ASN A 239 9.84 2.70 -11.94
C ASN A 239 11.08 1.91 -12.38
N TYR A 240 11.74 1.19 -11.46
CA TYR A 240 12.84 0.33 -11.81
C TYR A 240 12.40 -0.77 -12.80
N VAL A 241 11.29 -1.46 -12.51
CA VAL A 241 10.74 -2.48 -13.40
C VAL A 241 10.34 -1.87 -14.75
N ALA A 242 9.73 -0.68 -14.74
CA ALA A 242 9.24 -0.02 -15.96
C ALA A 242 10.37 0.55 -16.85
N ALA A 243 11.59 0.66 -16.35
CA ALA A 243 12.71 1.20 -17.12
C ALA A 243 13.05 0.27 -18.32
N PRO A 244 13.18 0.80 -19.55
CA PRO A 244 13.31 -0.02 -20.78
C PRO A 244 14.48 -1.00 -20.77
N PHE A 245 15.56 -0.69 -20.04
CA PHE A 245 16.78 -1.51 -19.96
C PHE A 245 16.70 -2.60 -18.87
N ASN A 246 15.59 -2.69 -18.13
CA ASN A 246 15.42 -3.65 -17.05
C ASN A 246 14.58 -4.88 -17.44
N ASN A 247 14.69 -5.32 -18.70
CA ASN A 247 14.12 -6.60 -19.09
C ASN A 247 14.60 -7.73 -18.16
N GLY A 248 13.68 -8.55 -17.68
CA GLY A 248 13.92 -9.57 -16.68
C GLY A 248 13.63 -9.13 -15.23
N ALA A 249 13.25 -7.87 -15.00
CA ALA A 249 12.93 -7.38 -13.65
C ALA A 249 11.51 -7.81 -13.19
N ILE A 250 11.41 -8.08 -11.89
CA ILE A 250 10.14 -8.38 -11.18
C ILE A 250 10.17 -7.75 -9.78
N THR A 251 9.06 -7.18 -9.34
CA THR A 251 8.90 -6.62 -7.99
C THR A 251 7.56 -7.00 -7.37
N TYR A 252 7.49 -6.92 -6.06
CA TYR A 252 6.24 -6.90 -5.31
C TYR A 252 5.84 -5.45 -5.02
N VAL A 253 4.65 -5.07 -5.43
CA VAL A 253 4.12 -3.72 -5.29
C VAL A 253 2.59 -3.76 -5.27
N GLU A 254 1.93 -2.74 -4.76
CA GLU A 254 0.48 -2.63 -4.88
C GLU A 254 0.07 -2.51 -6.36
N TYR A 255 -1.05 -3.15 -6.73
CA TYR A 255 -1.49 -3.31 -8.12
C TYR A 255 -1.68 -1.98 -8.86
N GLY A 256 -2.13 -0.93 -8.17
CA GLY A 256 -2.32 0.39 -8.75
C GLY A 256 -1.08 0.94 -9.45
N TYR A 257 0.11 0.69 -8.90
CA TYR A 257 1.37 1.14 -9.49
C TYR A 257 1.72 0.47 -10.82
N ALA A 258 1.39 -0.82 -10.95
CA ALA A 258 1.54 -1.53 -12.22
C ALA A 258 0.53 -1.02 -13.26
N LYS A 259 -0.72 -0.81 -12.81
CA LYS A 259 -1.82 -0.31 -13.64
C LYS A 259 -1.55 1.08 -14.21
N GLU A 260 -1.09 2.03 -13.38
CA GLU A 260 -0.72 3.38 -13.81
C GLU A 260 0.36 3.39 -14.89
N ARG A 261 1.28 2.44 -14.84
CA ARG A 261 2.41 2.33 -15.80
C ARG A 261 2.09 1.47 -17.00
N GLY A 262 0.90 0.84 -17.07
CA GLY A 262 0.51 -0.08 -18.14
C GLY A 262 1.40 -1.34 -18.18
N PHE A 263 1.84 -1.81 -17.01
CA PHE A 263 2.67 -3.02 -16.90
C PHE A 263 1.85 -4.22 -16.43
N PRO A 264 2.19 -5.43 -16.92
CA PRO A 264 1.54 -6.66 -16.49
C PRO A 264 1.96 -7.03 -15.06
N VAL A 265 1.08 -7.80 -14.41
CA VAL A 265 1.34 -8.48 -13.16
C VAL A 265 1.14 -9.98 -13.31
N ALA A 266 1.91 -10.79 -12.59
CA ALA A 266 1.74 -12.23 -12.63
C ALA A 266 0.42 -12.65 -11.99
N SER A 267 -0.25 -13.64 -12.58
CA SER A 267 -1.32 -14.36 -11.90
C SER A 267 -0.72 -15.30 -10.87
N VAL A 268 -1.24 -15.29 -9.65
CA VAL A 268 -0.73 -16.10 -8.53
C VAL A 268 -1.66 -17.28 -8.28
N LEU A 269 -1.07 -18.48 -8.11
CA LEU A 269 -1.80 -19.68 -7.78
C LEU A 269 -2.39 -19.58 -6.37
N ASN A 270 -3.72 -19.68 -6.26
CA ASN A 270 -4.41 -19.68 -4.97
C ASN A 270 -4.56 -21.10 -4.38
N ALA A 271 -5.10 -21.19 -3.16
CA ALA A 271 -5.27 -22.46 -2.46
C ALA A 271 -6.25 -23.42 -3.16
N SER A 272 -7.14 -22.89 -3.99
CA SER A 272 -8.11 -23.68 -4.77
C SER A 272 -7.59 -24.18 -6.12
N GLY A 273 -6.31 -23.89 -6.45
CA GLY A 273 -5.65 -24.36 -7.67
C GLY A 273 -5.84 -23.47 -8.90
N PHE A 274 -6.23 -22.20 -8.73
CA PHE A 274 -6.45 -21.26 -9.83
C PHE A 274 -5.41 -20.14 -9.82
N TYR A 275 -4.95 -19.73 -11.01
CA TYR A 275 -4.08 -18.57 -11.18
C TYR A 275 -4.91 -17.29 -11.31
N ILE A 276 -4.85 -16.43 -10.31
CA ILE A 276 -5.71 -15.25 -10.16
C ILE A 276 -4.86 -13.97 -10.19
N GLN A 277 -5.38 -12.92 -10.82
CA GLN A 277 -4.82 -11.56 -10.77
C GLN A 277 -5.46 -10.74 -9.64
N PRO A 278 -4.79 -9.70 -9.14
CA PRO A 278 -5.26 -8.87 -8.03
C PRO A 278 -6.36 -7.87 -8.47
N THR A 279 -7.42 -8.36 -9.11
CA THR A 279 -8.58 -7.53 -9.43
C THR A 279 -9.29 -7.09 -8.15
N ALA A 280 -10.05 -6.02 -8.22
CA ALA A 280 -10.78 -5.49 -7.07
C ALA A 280 -11.73 -6.54 -6.47
N GLN A 281 -12.43 -7.30 -7.32
CA GLN A 281 -13.33 -8.39 -6.90
C GLN A 281 -12.56 -9.54 -6.26
N ALA A 282 -11.44 -9.98 -6.87
CA ALA A 282 -10.65 -11.09 -6.35
C ALA A 282 -10.04 -10.78 -4.96
N VAL A 283 -9.65 -9.52 -4.74
CA VAL A 283 -9.21 -9.03 -3.43
C VAL A 283 -10.35 -9.00 -2.42
N SER A 284 -11.52 -8.46 -2.80
CA SER A 284 -12.68 -8.38 -1.90
C SER A 284 -13.16 -9.77 -1.47
N ILE A 285 -13.20 -10.73 -2.41
CA ILE A 285 -13.53 -12.13 -2.14
C ILE A 285 -12.52 -12.74 -1.15
N ALA A 286 -11.22 -12.55 -1.39
CA ALA A 286 -10.18 -13.09 -0.52
C ALA A 286 -10.29 -12.54 0.92
N LEU A 287 -10.59 -11.24 1.06
CA LEU A 287 -10.69 -10.58 2.37
C LEU A 287 -11.90 -10.99 3.19
N GLN A 288 -12.88 -11.70 2.62
CA GLN A 288 -13.93 -12.37 3.41
C GLN A 288 -13.35 -13.45 4.34
N GLY A 289 -12.18 -14.00 4.01
CA GLY A 289 -11.42 -14.92 4.85
C GLY A 289 -10.57 -14.25 5.95
N ALA A 290 -10.50 -12.93 6.00
CA ALA A 290 -9.73 -12.21 7.02
C ALA A 290 -10.46 -12.24 8.37
N THR A 291 -9.72 -12.55 9.44
CA THR A 291 -10.21 -12.34 10.81
C THR A 291 -9.78 -10.96 11.29
N ILE A 292 -10.70 -10.23 11.91
CA ILE A 292 -10.46 -8.90 12.46
C ILE A 292 -10.35 -9.02 13.97
N ASN A 293 -9.20 -8.61 14.51
CA ASN A 293 -8.97 -8.54 15.94
C ASN A 293 -9.82 -7.41 16.59
N PRO A 294 -10.07 -7.45 17.91
CA PRO A 294 -10.85 -6.42 18.59
C PRO A 294 -10.28 -4.99 18.46
N ASP A 295 -8.99 -4.85 18.18
CA ASP A 295 -8.32 -3.57 17.94
C ASP A 295 -8.42 -3.09 16.47
N GLY A 296 -9.06 -3.85 15.59
CA GLY A 296 -9.20 -3.55 14.17
C GLY A 296 -8.05 -4.09 13.29
N THR A 297 -7.06 -4.78 13.86
CA THR A 297 -5.98 -5.40 13.09
C THR A 297 -6.41 -6.70 12.42
N GLN A 298 -5.70 -7.09 11.34
CA GLN A 298 -6.06 -8.22 10.49
C GLN A 298 -5.22 -9.47 10.78
N VAL A 299 -5.87 -10.63 10.67
CA VAL A 299 -5.22 -11.95 10.58
C VAL A 299 -5.57 -12.52 9.21
N LEU A 300 -4.54 -12.77 8.38
CA LEU A 300 -4.70 -13.09 6.97
C LEU A 300 -4.57 -14.58 6.61
N SER A 301 -4.44 -15.47 7.59
CA SER A 301 -4.33 -16.91 7.32
C SER A 301 -5.49 -17.44 6.47
N GLY A 302 -6.73 -17.05 6.78
CA GLY A 302 -7.89 -17.41 5.99
C GLY A 302 -7.96 -16.79 4.60
N VAL A 303 -7.25 -15.69 4.37
CA VAL A 303 -7.07 -15.06 3.03
C VAL A 303 -6.13 -15.91 2.18
N TYR A 304 -5.00 -16.34 2.76
CA TYR A 304 -4.01 -17.15 2.05
C TYR A 304 -4.53 -18.53 1.67
N ASP A 305 -5.46 -19.06 2.46
CA ASP A 305 -6.05 -20.37 2.33
C ASP A 305 -7.54 -20.32 1.90
N SER A 306 -7.98 -19.20 1.31
CA SER A 306 -9.36 -19.05 0.86
C SER A 306 -9.79 -20.18 -0.07
N PRO A 307 -10.94 -20.85 0.21
CA PRO A 307 -11.45 -21.91 -0.65
C PRO A 307 -12.15 -21.39 -1.92
N ASP A 308 -12.40 -20.08 -2.03
CA ASP A 308 -13.02 -19.50 -3.22
C ASP A 308 -12.01 -19.47 -4.37
N SER A 309 -12.36 -20.09 -5.47
CA SER A 309 -11.51 -20.18 -6.67
C SER A 309 -11.15 -18.83 -7.29
N ARG A 310 -11.92 -17.78 -6.98
CA ARG A 310 -11.74 -16.42 -7.50
C ARG A 310 -10.82 -15.55 -6.61
N SER A 311 -10.41 -16.05 -5.43
CA SER A 311 -9.65 -15.27 -4.44
C SER A 311 -8.21 -15.00 -4.88
N TYR A 312 -7.74 -13.75 -4.70
CA TYR A 312 -6.33 -13.41 -4.86
C TYR A 312 -5.58 -13.63 -3.53
N PRO A 313 -4.54 -14.50 -3.49
CA PRO A 313 -4.00 -14.96 -2.21
C PRO A 313 -3.15 -13.92 -1.46
N VAL A 314 -2.64 -12.87 -2.12
CA VAL A 314 -1.80 -11.84 -1.48
C VAL A 314 -2.59 -10.54 -1.30
N SER A 315 -3.77 -10.69 -0.70
CA SER A 315 -4.69 -9.59 -0.41
C SER A 315 -4.57 -9.13 1.04
N SER A 316 -4.68 -7.82 1.26
CA SER A 316 -4.66 -7.18 2.57
C SER A 316 -5.38 -5.84 2.54
N TYR A 317 -5.46 -5.15 3.69
CA TYR A 317 -5.89 -3.76 3.77
C TYR A 317 -4.92 -2.92 4.60
N SER A 318 -4.87 -1.61 4.32
CA SER A 318 -4.09 -0.67 5.10
C SER A 318 -4.87 -0.16 6.29
N TYR A 319 -4.16 0.18 7.36
CA TYR A 319 -4.69 0.89 8.52
C TYR A 319 -4.35 2.38 8.45
N MET A 320 -5.30 3.23 8.84
CA MET A 320 -4.99 4.54 9.38
C MET A 320 -4.84 4.40 10.90
N ILE A 321 -3.79 4.95 11.47
CA ILE A 321 -3.54 5.06 12.90
C ILE A 321 -4.00 6.44 13.30
N VAL A 322 -5.08 6.52 14.09
CA VAL A 322 -5.75 7.77 14.44
C VAL A 322 -5.68 8.03 15.94
N PRO A 323 -5.56 9.29 16.41
CA PRO A 323 -5.54 9.63 17.82
C PRO A 323 -6.92 9.45 18.46
N THR A 324 -6.94 8.98 19.71
CA THR A 324 -8.17 8.84 20.51
C THR A 324 -8.24 9.83 21.67
N THR A 325 -7.29 10.73 21.77
CA THR A 325 -7.24 11.83 22.73
C THR A 325 -6.67 13.08 22.07
N GLU A 326 -7.02 14.25 22.57
CA GLU A 326 -6.32 15.49 22.24
C GLU A 326 -4.93 15.44 22.88
N ALA A 327 -3.89 15.22 22.07
CA ALA A 327 -2.51 15.14 22.53
C ALA A 327 -1.55 15.74 21.50
N GLY A 328 -0.57 16.51 21.97
CA GLY A 328 0.36 17.23 21.11
C GLY A 328 -0.35 18.33 20.30
N PRO A 329 -0.10 18.44 19.00
CA PRO A 329 -0.75 19.44 18.15
C PRO A 329 -2.20 19.10 17.79
N PHE A 330 -2.65 17.86 17.99
CA PHE A 330 -3.99 17.40 17.59
C PHE A 330 -5.09 17.90 18.51
N SER A 331 -6.05 18.62 17.96
CA SER A 331 -7.20 19.20 18.65
C SER A 331 -8.53 18.63 18.11
N ALA A 332 -9.64 18.99 18.78
CA ALA A 332 -10.98 18.64 18.30
C ALA A 332 -11.29 19.21 16.89
N ALA A 333 -10.63 20.30 16.48
CA ALA A 333 -10.81 20.89 15.16
C ALA A 333 -10.18 20.00 14.06
N GLU A 334 -8.94 19.53 14.27
CA GLU A 334 -8.31 18.52 13.40
C GLU A 334 -9.11 17.22 13.41
N GLY A 335 -9.66 16.83 14.58
CA GLY A 335 -10.51 15.65 14.69
C GLY A 335 -11.80 15.75 13.88
N THR A 336 -12.42 16.93 13.83
CA THR A 336 -13.59 17.17 12.96
C THR A 336 -13.20 17.06 11.48
N ALA A 337 -12.09 17.65 11.07
CA ALA A 337 -11.58 17.58 9.70
C ALA A 337 -11.21 16.14 9.32
N LEU A 338 -10.49 15.42 10.19
CA LEU A 338 -10.10 14.03 10.00
C LEU A 338 -11.34 13.12 9.90
N GLY A 339 -12.34 13.30 10.78
CA GLY A 339 -13.59 12.53 10.74
C GLY A 339 -14.39 12.73 9.45
N ASN A 340 -14.44 13.95 8.91
CA ASN A 340 -15.04 14.22 7.60
C ASN A 340 -14.27 13.53 6.47
N TYR A 341 -12.94 13.53 6.53
CA TYR A 341 -12.09 12.80 5.57
C TYR A 341 -12.32 11.29 5.65
N ILE A 342 -12.39 10.74 6.86
CA ILE A 342 -12.68 9.32 7.11
C ILE A 342 -14.04 8.94 6.54
N THR A 343 -15.08 9.72 6.81
CA THR A 343 -16.42 9.50 6.25
C THR A 343 -16.38 9.48 4.72
N TYR A 344 -15.66 10.42 4.11
CA TYR A 344 -15.51 10.45 2.65
C TYR A 344 -14.85 9.18 2.12
N PHE A 345 -13.68 8.80 2.62
CA PHE A 345 -12.96 7.68 2.05
C PHE A 345 -13.55 6.30 2.40
N LEU A 346 -14.27 6.14 3.51
CA LEU A 346 -14.97 4.88 3.80
C LEU A 346 -16.21 4.69 2.92
N CYS A 347 -16.81 5.76 2.45
CA CYS A 347 -18.05 5.75 1.67
C CYS A 347 -17.80 6.11 0.19
N ALA A 348 -18.03 7.35 -0.20
CA ALA A 348 -17.99 7.81 -1.60
C ALA A 348 -16.60 7.61 -2.25
N GLY A 349 -15.52 7.74 -1.49
CA GLY A 349 -14.15 7.51 -1.96
C GLY A 349 -13.89 6.10 -2.45
N GLN A 350 -14.61 5.09 -1.91
CA GLN A 350 -14.47 3.69 -2.31
C GLN A 350 -14.98 3.42 -3.73
N GLN A 351 -15.83 4.26 -4.28
CA GLN A 351 -16.30 4.13 -5.68
C GLN A 351 -15.17 4.24 -6.70
N LYS A 352 -14.04 4.85 -6.33
CA LYS A 352 -12.87 5.01 -7.20
C LYS A 352 -11.84 3.89 -7.03
N ALA A 353 -11.98 3.04 -6.01
CA ALA A 353 -10.97 2.06 -5.63
C ALA A 353 -10.57 1.15 -6.81
N GLU A 354 -11.52 0.55 -7.51
CA GLU A 354 -11.25 -0.34 -8.65
C GLU A 354 -10.51 0.38 -9.78
N GLN A 355 -10.89 1.62 -10.10
CA GLN A 355 -10.21 2.41 -11.12
C GLN A 355 -8.75 2.68 -10.75
N LEU A 356 -8.47 2.88 -9.48
CA LEU A 356 -7.13 3.14 -8.94
C LEU A 356 -6.29 1.86 -8.76
N GLY A 357 -6.86 0.67 -8.97
CA GLY A 357 -6.18 -0.61 -8.79
C GLY A 357 -6.33 -1.22 -7.39
N TYR A 358 -7.24 -0.67 -6.58
CA TYR A 358 -7.59 -1.17 -5.25
C TYR A 358 -8.93 -1.91 -5.27
N SER A 359 -9.29 -2.42 -4.11
CA SER A 359 -10.61 -3.01 -3.85
C SER A 359 -11.38 -2.14 -2.86
N PRO A 360 -12.66 -1.89 -3.06
CA PRO A 360 -13.48 -1.28 -2.04
C PRO A 360 -13.46 -2.12 -0.76
N LEU A 361 -13.47 -1.46 0.39
CA LEU A 361 -13.53 -2.14 1.68
C LEU A 361 -14.85 -2.89 1.82
N PRO A 362 -14.84 -4.17 2.22
CA PRO A 362 -16.05 -4.89 2.60
C PRO A 362 -16.80 -4.20 3.73
N GLN A 363 -18.13 -4.41 3.80
CA GLN A 363 -19.00 -3.74 4.77
C GLN A 363 -18.50 -3.87 6.21
N ASN A 364 -18.09 -5.06 6.65
CA ASN A 364 -17.58 -5.30 7.99
C ASN A 364 -16.35 -4.44 8.34
N LEU A 365 -15.49 -4.14 7.36
CA LEU A 365 -14.34 -3.23 7.56
C LEU A 365 -14.77 -1.77 7.62
N VAL A 366 -15.82 -1.37 6.91
CA VAL A 366 -16.42 -0.03 7.03
C VAL A 366 -16.99 0.15 8.44
N GLU A 367 -17.67 -0.85 8.98
CA GLU A 367 -18.21 -0.83 10.35
C GLU A 367 -17.10 -0.69 11.41
N VAL A 368 -15.97 -1.42 11.24
CA VAL A 368 -14.78 -1.24 12.09
C VAL A 368 -14.24 0.18 11.97
N GLY A 369 -14.20 0.73 10.76
CA GLY A 369 -13.77 2.11 10.51
C GLY A 369 -14.67 3.12 11.22
N PHE A 370 -15.98 2.98 11.13
CA PHE A 370 -16.94 3.84 11.82
C PHE A 370 -16.82 3.73 13.35
N ALA A 371 -16.64 2.52 13.88
CA ALA A 371 -16.42 2.34 15.32
C ALA A 371 -15.13 3.01 15.81
N ALA A 372 -14.05 2.94 15.05
CA ALA A 372 -12.79 3.62 15.37
C ALA A 372 -12.94 5.15 15.27
N MET A 373 -13.67 5.66 14.27
CA MET A 373 -13.90 7.10 14.08
C MET A 373 -14.61 7.74 15.29
N THR A 374 -15.54 7.03 15.94
CA THR A 374 -16.24 7.55 17.15
C THR A 374 -15.31 7.81 18.32
N ARG A 375 -14.08 7.28 18.29
CA ARG A 375 -13.07 7.47 19.34
C ARG A 375 -12.20 8.71 19.11
N ILE A 376 -12.27 9.34 17.94
CA ILE A 376 -11.46 10.52 17.59
C ILE A 376 -12.10 11.75 18.22
N PRO A 377 -11.38 12.54 19.05
CA PRO A 377 -11.91 13.78 19.62
C PRO A 377 -12.38 14.75 18.53
N GLY A 378 -13.61 15.24 18.64
CA GLY A 378 -14.18 16.19 17.69
C GLY A 378 -14.69 15.58 16.37
N ALA A 379 -14.48 14.30 16.10
CA ALA A 379 -15.01 13.67 14.91
C ALA A 379 -16.56 13.68 14.92
N PRO A 380 -17.22 13.93 13.78
CA PRO A 380 -18.66 13.81 13.66
C PRO A 380 -19.10 12.36 13.84
N ALA A 381 -20.37 12.16 14.20
CA ALA A 381 -20.95 10.82 14.20
C ALA A 381 -20.89 10.23 12.77
N PRO A 382 -20.53 8.94 12.61
CA PRO A 382 -20.56 8.29 11.31
C PRO A 382 -21.98 8.26 10.74
N PRO A 383 -22.15 8.31 9.41
CA PRO A 383 -23.44 8.17 8.77
C PRO A 383 -24.01 6.75 9.00
N ALA A 384 -25.32 6.58 8.74
CA ALA A 384 -25.88 5.24 8.65
C ALA A 384 -25.25 4.48 7.46
N LEU A 385 -25.08 3.17 7.58
CA LEU A 385 -24.52 2.34 6.49
C LEU A 385 -25.32 2.47 5.20
N SER A 386 -26.65 2.61 5.30
CA SER A 386 -27.53 2.85 4.15
C SER A 386 -27.20 4.12 3.36
N ASP A 387 -26.57 5.09 4.00
CA ASP A 387 -26.19 6.38 3.41
C ASP A 387 -24.73 6.39 2.93
N CYS A 388 -24.02 5.29 3.16
CA CYS A 388 -22.63 5.11 2.78
C CYS A 388 -22.54 4.57 1.34
N ALA A 389 -22.12 5.40 0.39
CA ALA A 389 -22.03 5.05 -1.02
C ALA A 389 -20.82 4.17 -1.36
N ASN A 390 -20.55 3.14 -0.55
CA ASN A 390 -19.52 2.15 -0.82
C ASN A 390 -20.10 1.02 -1.70
N PRO A 391 -19.45 0.62 -2.81
CA PRO A 391 -19.94 -0.40 -3.73
C PRO A 391 -20.23 -1.76 -3.09
N THR A 392 -19.51 -2.13 -2.02
CA THR A 392 -19.72 -3.41 -1.32
C THR A 392 -20.93 -3.42 -0.38
N ILE A 393 -21.49 -2.25 -0.09
CA ILE A 393 -22.70 -2.10 0.75
C ILE A 393 -23.95 -2.02 -0.11
N THR A 394 -23.85 -1.35 -1.27
CA THR A 394 -25.03 -0.98 -2.09
C THR A 394 -25.26 -1.89 -3.27
N GLY A 395 -24.42 -2.89 -3.53
CA GLY A 395 -24.52 -3.67 -4.75
C GLY A 395 -23.88 -5.05 -4.73
N ASP A 396 -23.96 -5.70 -5.88
CA ASP A 396 -23.48 -7.05 -6.13
C ASP A 396 -21.99 -7.10 -6.51
N PHE A 397 -21.17 -6.26 -5.87
CA PHE A 397 -19.76 -6.07 -6.24
C PHE A 397 -18.97 -7.39 -6.27
N ILE A 398 -19.18 -8.25 -5.29
CA ILE A 398 -18.52 -9.56 -5.18
C ILE A 398 -19.13 -10.55 -6.17
N ASP A 399 -20.44 -10.52 -6.37
CA ASP A 399 -21.16 -11.43 -7.27
C ASP A 399 -20.89 -11.12 -8.75
N SER A 400 -20.45 -9.91 -9.06
CA SER A 400 -20.03 -9.51 -10.42
C SER A 400 -18.68 -10.12 -10.86
N ALA A 401 -17.94 -10.78 -9.96
CA ALA A 401 -16.67 -11.43 -10.29
C ALA A 401 -16.86 -12.57 -11.28
N ALA A 402 -16.17 -12.50 -12.42
CA ALA A 402 -16.16 -13.57 -13.39
C ALA A 402 -15.62 -14.88 -12.77
N PRO A 403 -16.19 -16.05 -13.08
CA PRO A 403 -15.59 -17.30 -12.68
C PRO A 403 -14.17 -17.43 -13.28
N PRO A 404 -13.22 -18.03 -12.55
CA PRO A 404 -11.88 -18.26 -13.10
C PRO A 404 -11.96 -19.30 -14.25
N PRO A 405 -10.96 -19.32 -15.14
CA PRO A 405 -10.87 -20.35 -16.16
C PRO A 405 -10.84 -21.75 -15.53
N PRO A 406 -11.31 -22.79 -16.25
CA PRO A 406 -11.37 -24.15 -15.73
C PRO A 406 -10.03 -24.64 -15.15
N PRO A 407 -10.05 -25.55 -14.15
CA PRO A 407 -8.83 -26.08 -13.51
C PRO A 407 -7.85 -26.76 -14.50
N GLU A 408 -8.36 -27.33 -15.59
CA GLU A 408 -7.55 -27.96 -16.63
C GLU A 408 -6.62 -26.98 -17.34
N ASP A 409 -6.99 -25.71 -17.41
CA ASP A 409 -6.13 -24.64 -17.90
C ASP A 409 -5.16 -24.13 -16.80
N ALA A 410 -5.44 -24.46 -15.56
CA ALA A 410 -4.61 -24.08 -14.42
C ALA A 410 -3.51 -25.12 -14.11
N ALA A 411 -3.78 -26.40 -14.31
CA ALA A 411 -2.81 -27.48 -14.23
C ALA A 411 -2.14 -27.63 -15.60
N GLY A 412 -0.85 -27.35 -15.71
CA GLY A 412 -0.08 -27.57 -16.94
C GLY A 412 -0.35 -28.98 -17.47
N ALA A 413 -0.87 -29.10 -18.69
CA ALA A 413 -1.06 -30.39 -19.33
C ALA A 413 0.29 -31.14 -19.36
N GLY A 414 0.32 -32.32 -18.77
CA GLY A 414 1.45 -33.25 -18.94
C GLY A 414 1.70 -33.50 -20.42
N PRO A 415 2.88 -34.01 -20.82
CA PRO A 415 3.29 -34.13 -22.21
C PRO A 415 2.29 -35.00 -22.98
N GLY A 416 1.49 -34.40 -23.85
CA GLY A 416 0.66 -35.09 -24.80
C GLY A 416 1.53 -35.90 -25.74
N ILE A 417 1.45 -37.21 -25.64
CA ILE A 417 2.00 -38.14 -26.62
C ILE A 417 1.27 -37.88 -27.94
N GLY A 418 2.01 -37.48 -28.96
CA GLY A 418 1.51 -37.21 -30.28
C GLY A 418 0.80 -38.43 -30.86
N ALA A 419 -0.46 -38.26 -31.28
CA ALA A 419 -1.14 -39.16 -32.19
C ALA A 419 -0.88 -38.66 -33.62
N GLY A 420 -0.13 -39.45 -34.37
CA GLY A 420 0.03 -39.29 -35.80
C GLY A 420 -1.26 -39.56 -36.56
N PRO A 421 -1.40 -39.05 -37.80
CA PRO A 421 -2.57 -39.24 -38.60
C PRO A 421 -2.50 -40.61 -39.31
N ASP A 422 -3.54 -41.43 -39.25
CA ASP A 422 -4.05 -42.32 -40.28
C ASP A 422 -5.10 -43.32 -39.77
N GLY A 423 -6.16 -43.51 -40.52
CA GLY A 423 -6.95 -44.74 -40.54
C GLY A 423 -8.44 -44.63 -40.32
N ALA A 424 -9.18 -44.41 -41.40
CA ALA A 424 -10.60 -44.62 -41.47
C ALA A 424 -10.98 -46.09 -41.28
N GLY A 425 -12.10 -46.40 -40.59
CA GLY A 425 -12.69 -47.72 -40.54
C GLY A 425 -13.99 -47.80 -39.73
N ALA A 426 -15.09 -48.06 -40.46
CA ALA A 426 -16.45 -48.18 -40.00
C ALA A 426 -16.75 -49.46 -39.20
N GLY A 427 -17.78 -49.48 -38.37
CA GLY A 427 -18.49 -50.67 -37.94
C GLY A 427 -19.02 -50.63 -36.50
N GLY A 428 -20.33 -50.44 -36.33
CA GLY A 428 -21.08 -50.67 -35.09
C GLY A 428 -21.48 -52.13 -34.91
N PRO A 429 -22.58 -52.50 -34.21
CA PRO A 429 -22.80 -52.25 -32.76
C PRO A 429 -23.04 -53.58 -32.00
N SER A 430 -23.43 -53.49 -30.73
CA SER A 430 -24.15 -54.46 -29.90
C SER A 430 -23.35 -55.24 -28.85
N GLY A 431 -23.97 -55.29 -27.62
CA GLY A 431 -23.77 -56.36 -26.69
C GLY A 431 -23.91 -55.98 -25.22
N ALA A 432 -25.16 -56.17 -24.71
CA ALA A 432 -25.46 -56.10 -23.29
C ALA A 432 -24.83 -57.27 -22.50
N GLY A 433 -24.56 -57.10 -21.21
CA GLY A 433 -24.19 -58.14 -20.30
C GLY A 433 -24.17 -57.69 -18.85
N ALA A 434 -25.26 -58.07 -18.16
CA ALA A 434 -25.41 -57.92 -16.72
C ALA A 434 -24.62 -58.97 -15.96
N GLY A 435 -24.18 -58.65 -14.76
CA GLY A 435 -23.63 -59.64 -13.84
C GLY A 435 -23.44 -59.09 -12.43
N ALA A 436 -24.32 -59.54 -11.55
CA ALA A 436 -24.43 -59.18 -10.15
C ALA A 436 -23.43 -59.93 -9.27
N GLY A 437 -23.22 -59.39 -8.06
CA GLY A 437 -23.12 -60.22 -6.87
C GLY A 437 -21.83 -60.13 -6.08
N GLY A 438 -21.94 -59.81 -4.79
CA GLY A 438 -21.03 -60.30 -3.77
C GLY A 438 -20.81 -59.37 -2.59
N ALA A 439 -21.62 -59.56 -1.55
CA ALA A 439 -21.49 -58.93 -0.24
C ALA A 439 -20.34 -59.51 0.57
N GLY A 440 -19.77 -58.70 1.47
CA GLY A 440 -18.86 -59.17 2.51
C GLY A 440 -18.67 -58.12 3.59
N ALA A 441 -19.34 -58.33 4.72
CA ALA A 441 -19.29 -57.51 5.92
C ALA A 441 -18.03 -57.78 6.75
N GLY A 442 -17.58 -56.78 7.50
CA GLY A 442 -16.57 -56.97 8.56
C GLY A 442 -16.42 -55.69 9.40
N ALA A 443 -17.08 -55.68 10.55
CA ALA A 443 -17.05 -54.65 11.57
C ALA A 443 -15.87 -54.82 12.54
N ALA A 444 -15.36 -53.70 13.06
CA ALA A 444 -14.85 -53.43 14.41
C ALA A 444 -14.11 -52.07 14.35
N GLY A 445 -14.40 -51.00 15.03
CA GLY A 445 -14.64 -50.88 16.46
C GLY A 445 -13.42 -50.18 17.04
N GLY A 446 -13.47 -48.84 17.29
CA GLY A 446 -12.39 -48.12 17.93
C GLY A 446 -12.78 -46.67 18.21
N SER A 447 -13.23 -46.47 19.39
CA SER A 447 -13.67 -45.29 20.12
C SER A 447 -12.85 -44.02 19.93
N ASN A 448 -13.59 -42.91 19.73
CA ASN A 448 -13.23 -41.54 19.86
C ASN A 448 -13.08 -41.14 21.34
N PRO A 449 -12.14 -40.24 21.73
CA PRO A 449 -12.40 -39.39 22.85
C PRO A 449 -12.53 -37.92 22.41
N LEU A 450 -13.63 -37.35 22.83
CA LEU A 450 -13.94 -35.93 22.96
C LEU A 450 -12.75 -35.14 23.48
N ILE A 451 -12.39 -34.08 22.76
CA ILE A 451 -11.61 -32.98 23.32
C ILE A 451 -12.53 -31.76 23.35
N THR A 452 -12.80 -31.34 24.56
CA THR A 452 -13.50 -30.13 24.98
C THR A 452 -12.83 -28.88 24.45
N GLU A 453 -13.66 -27.91 24.05
CA GLU A 453 -13.31 -26.53 23.83
C GLU A 453 -12.48 -25.96 24.99
N SER A 454 -11.39 -25.28 24.67
CA SER A 454 -10.78 -24.29 25.55
C SER A 454 -10.32 -23.10 24.73
N ALA A 455 -10.88 -22.00 25.09
CA ALA A 455 -10.64 -20.59 24.82
C ALA A 455 -9.43 -20.20 23.97
N ALA A 456 -9.73 -19.43 22.95
CA ALA A 456 -8.84 -18.55 22.22
C ALA A 456 -8.16 -17.55 23.18
N GLY A 457 -6.85 -17.43 23.07
CA GLY A 457 -6.06 -16.41 23.76
C GLY A 457 -4.58 -16.60 23.47
N THR A 458 -4.01 -15.63 22.72
CA THR A 458 -2.59 -15.32 22.73
C THR A 458 -1.63 -16.36 22.10
N VAL A 459 -1.47 -16.31 20.78
CA VAL A 459 -0.38 -17.00 20.05
C VAL A 459 0.89 -16.11 19.90
N TYR A 460 0.94 -14.94 20.50
CA TYR A 460 2.08 -14.02 20.35
C TYR A 460 3.00 -13.87 21.57
N ASP A 461 2.68 -14.50 22.74
CA ASP A 461 3.44 -14.23 23.98
C ASP A 461 4.33 -15.37 24.51
N ASP A 462 4.37 -16.54 23.89
CA ASP A 462 5.01 -17.72 24.50
C ASP A 462 6.35 -18.18 23.88
N LEU A 463 7.13 -17.30 23.25
CA LEU A 463 8.49 -17.65 22.74
C LEU A 463 9.63 -16.77 23.28
N LEU A 464 9.48 -16.20 24.49
CA LEU A 464 10.60 -15.57 25.20
C LEU A 464 10.98 -16.34 26.47
N GLY A 465 11.49 -17.54 26.30
CA GLY A 465 12.19 -18.29 27.34
C GLY A 465 13.64 -17.82 27.45
N GLY A 466 13.99 -17.18 28.59
CA GLY A 466 15.29 -16.61 28.84
C GLY A 466 16.43 -17.63 28.90
N GLY A 467 17.57 -17.24 28.37
CA GLY A 467 18.88 -17.87 28.58
C GLY A 467 19.96 -16.82 28.41
N ALA A 468 20.42 -16.28 29.52
CA ALA A 468 21.57 -15.39 29.56
C ALA A 468 22.84 -16.17 29.19
N VAL A 469 23.56 -15.78 28.15
CA VAL A 469 24.98 -16.08 27.95
C VAL A 469 25.71 -14.80 27.57
N ALA A 470 26.63 -14.41 28.45
CA ALA A 470 27.59 -13.35 28.21
C ALA A 470 28.59 -13.76 27.13
N GLY A 471 28.76 -12.90 26.13
CA GLY A 471 29.81 -13.06 25.11
C GLY A 471 29.90 -11.79 24.29
N GLY A 472 30.85 -10.91 24.65
CA GLY A 472 31.11 -9.69 23.94
C GLY A 472 31.55 -9.92 22.51
N SER A 473 30.92 -9.25 21.56
CA SER A 473 31.48 -8.97 20.24
C SER A 473 31.13 -7.55 19.87
N THR A 474 32.19 -6.84 19.55
CA THR A 474 32.24 -5.46 19.11
C THR A 474 31.29 -5.19 17.94
N LEU A 475 30.27 -4.37 18.19
CA LEU A 475 29.44 -3.79 17.16
C LEU A 475 30.29 -2.83 16.33
N ALA A 476 30.51 -3.17 15.07
CA ALA A 476 30.95 -2.21 14.08
C ALA A 476 29.88 -1.12 13.97
N SER A 477 30.21 0.05 14.46
CA SER A 477 29.38 1.25 14.35
C SER A 477 29.11 1.52 12.88
N ALA A 478 27.86 1.41 12.46
CA ALA A 478 27.39 2.03 11.23
C ALA A 478 27.63 3.55 11.39
N ARG A 479 28.56 4.09 10.62
CA ARG A 479 28.69 5.53 10.47
C ARG A 479 27.39 6.03 9.88
N SER A 480 26.64 6.77 10.69
CA SER A 480 25.64 7.67 10.21
C SER A 480 26.32 8.60 9.20
N VAL A 481 25.88 8.56 7.96
CA VAL A 481 26.14 9.66 7.04
C VAL A 481 25.27 10.80 7.59
N GLU A 482 25.91 11.71 8.30
CA GLU A 482 25.31 13.00 8.63
C GLU A 482 24.86 13.62 7.31
N ALA A 483 23.56 13.84 7.17
CA ALA A 483 23.04 14.73 6.16
C ALA A 483 23.73 16.07 6.42
N ALA A 484 24.55 16.53 5.47
CA ALA A 484 25.16 17.84 5.51
C ALA A 484 24.04 18.85 5.74
N GLY A 485 24.03 19.46 6.92
CA GLY A 485 23.07 20.47 7.29
C GLY A 485 23.13 21.61 6.27
N ALA A 486 21.98 22.16 5.93
CA ALA A 486 21.80 23.34 5.07
C ALA A 486 22.40 24.61 5.74
N GLY A 487 23.64 24.54 6.24
CA GLY A 487 24.26 25.53 7.08
C GLY A 487 25.48 26.29 6.49
N ASP A 488 26.08 25.81 5.40
CA ASP A 488 27.34 26.41 4.90
C ASP A 488 27.34 26.64 3.37
N LEU A 489 26.31 27.30 2.85
CA LEU A 489 26.49 28.00 1.58
C LEU A 489 27.31 29.26 1.84
N PRO A 490 28.46 29.43 1.17
CA PRO A 490 29.29 30.61 1.40
C PRO A 490 28.48 31.89 1.13
N VAL A 491 28.61 32.88 2.01
CA VAL A 491 27.90 34.17 1.95
C VAL A 491 27.92 34.78 0.53
N VAL A 492 28.98 34.51 -0.24
CA VAL A 492 29.11 34.88 -1.65
C VAL A 492 27.99 34.31 -2.54
N LEU A 493 27.50 33.08 -2.27
CA LEU A 493 26.43 32.46 -3.06
C LEU A 493 25.07 33.11 -2.72
N TYR A 494 24.83 33.47 -1.46
CA TYR A 494 23.65 34.23 -1.05
C TYR A 494 23.63 35.64 -1.69
N LEU A 495 24.77 36.31 -1.72
CA LEU A 495 24.92 37.64 -2.38
C LEU A 495 24.71 37.52 -3.90
N LEU A 496 25.17 36.45 -4.54
CA LEU A 496 24.94 36.20 -5.97
C LEU A 496 23.45 35.95 -6.28
N ILE A 497 22.74 35.18 -5.45
CA ILE A 497 21.30 34.94 -5.61
C ILE A 497 20.51 36.25 -5.45
N ILE A 498 20.85 37.07 -4.47
CA ILE A 498 20.22 38.39 -4.24
C ILE A 498 20.49 39.34 -5.42
N LEU A 499 21.72 39.36 -5.98
CA LEU A 499 22.08 40.17 -7.14
C LEU A 499 21.33 39.72 -8.42
N VAL A 500 21.19 38.41 -8.65
CA VAL A 500 20.45 37.89 -9.80
C VAL A 500 18.96 38.17 -9.65
N ALA A 501 18.38 37.97 -8.46
CA ALA A 501 16.98 38.26 -8.19
C ALA A 501 16.67 39.75 -8.28
N GLY A 502 17.56 40.61 -7.74
CA GLY A 502 17.46 42.06 -7.86
C GLY A 502 17.59 42.55 -9.31
N GLY A 503 18.52 41.96 -10.09
CA GLY A 503 18.70 42.25 -11.51
C GLY A 503 17.46 41.88 -12.36
N LEU A 504 16.78 40.80 -12.04
CA LEU A 504 15.53 40.40 -12.71
C LEU A 504 14.35 41.31 -12.37
N VAL A 505 14.25 41.77 -11.12
CA VAL A 505 13.11 42.61 -10.66
C VAL A 505 13.26 44.06 -11.09
N PHE A 506 14.49 44.61 -11.11
CA PHE A 506 14.74 46.03 -11.42
C PHE A 506 15.40 46.28 -12.78
N GLY A 507 16.10 45.30 -13.35
CA GLY A 507 16.81 45.43 -14.63
C GLY A 507 15.89 45.40 -15.85
N ILE A 508 14.87 44.57 -15.87
CA ILE A 508 13.94 44.42 -17.01
C ILE A 508 13.07 45.67 -17.21
N PRO A 509 12.48 46.30 -16.17
CA PRO A 509 11.77 47.56 -16.31
C PRO A 509 12.67 48.74 -16.75
N ALA A 510 13.92 48.79 -16.26
CA ALA A 510 14.87 49.86 -16.63
C ALA A 510 15.29 49.77 -18.10
N LEU A 511 15.47 48.56 -18.64
CA LEU A 511 15.77 48.38 -20.08
C LEU A 511 14.56 48.78 -20.97
N GLY A 512 13.35 48.49 -20.54
CA GLY A 512 12.12 48.90 -21.22
C GLY A 512 11.99 50.42 -21.34
N MET A 513 12.28 51.17 -20.26
CA MET A 513 12.25 52.63 -20.26
C MET A 513 13.38 53.25 -21.08
N ALA A 514 14.55 52.64 -21.18
CA ALA A 514 15.66 53.10 -22.01
C ALA A 514 15.42 52.90 -23.51
N MET A 515 14.69 51.83 -23.88
CA MET A 515 14.33 51.56 -25.28
C MET A 515 13.20 52.45 -25.81
N ASP A 516 12.28 52.86 -24.94
CA ASP A 516 11.20 53.80 -25.33
C ASP A 516 11.70 55.22 -25.54
N ARG A 517 12.76 55.69 -24.84
CA ARG A 517 13.41 56.99 -25.08
C ARG A 517 14.15 57.06 -26.41
N LYS A 518 14.58 55.94 -26.99
CA LYS A 518 15.26 55.89 -28.29
C LYS A 518 14.31 55.84 -29.49
N ARG A 519 13.00 55.67 -29.27
CA ARG A 519 11.98 55.68 -30.33
C ARG A 519 11.25 57.01 -30.49
N GLN A 520 11.51 57.98 -29.62
CA GLN A 520 10.92 59.34 -29.67
C GLN A 520 11.92 60.45 -29.93
N GLY A 521 13.12 60.15 -30.42
CA GLY A 521 14.10 61.12 -30.85
C GLY A 521 14.48 60.97 -32.31
#